data_1be03ba2f3bdbb62f4a68282fa1a7c38
#
_entry.id   1be03ba2f3bdbb62f4a68282fa1a7c38
#
_cell.length_a   1.000
_cell.length_b   1.000
_cell.length_c   1.000
_cell.angle_alpha   90.00
_cell.angle_beta   90.00
_cell.angle_gamma   90.00
#
_symmetry.space_group_name_H-M   'P 1'
#
loop_
_entity.id
_entity.type
_entity.pdbx_description
1 polymer ?
#
loop_
_entity_poly.entity_id
_entity_poly.type
_entity_poly.pdbx_seq_one_letter_code
_entity_poly.pdbx_strand_id
1 'polypeptide(L)'
;NEIFKILETTKKLDSSIIFFISAKKINKIIPHLKKEFSGRKILICREMSKLYEEFIRLDIDELKLFEKKLKGELTIVISEKLNKKNSLELSESDKRTIKQMINKLSIKDITNFIHKNNPVSKKIIYKYCVDIKNEN
;
A
#
# COMPACT_ATOMS: atom_id res chain seq x y z
N ASN A 1 -22.56 -1.63 14.82
CA ASN A 1 -21.40 -1.02 15.46
C ASN A 1 -20.88 0.08 14.55
N GLU A 2 -21.01 1.32 14.97
CA GLU A 2 -20.72 2.52 14.16
C GLU A 2 -19.30 2.52 13.57
N ILE A 3 -18.29 2.12 14.38
CA ILE A 3 -16.89 2.06 13.94
C ILE A 3 -16.69 1.13 12.73
N PHE A 4 -17.40 0.02 12.65
CA PHE A 4 -17.26 -0.92 11.53
C PHE A 4 -17.84 -0.34 10.24
N LYS A 5 -18.95 0.41 10.32
CA LYS A 5 -19.51 1.12 9.16
C LYS A 5 -18.52 2.18 8.64
N ILE A 6 -17.88 2.92 9.55
CA ILE A 6 -16.86 3.91 9.20
C ILE A 6 -15.70 3.23 8.48
N LEU A 7 -15.16 2.12 9.01
CA LEU A 7 -14.06 1.37 8.39
C LEU A 7 -14.45 0.83 6.99
N GLU A 8 -15.65 0.29 6.82
CA GLU A 8 -16.15 -0.16 5.52
C GLU A 8 -16.27 0.96 4.49
N THR A 9 -16.69 2.14 4.93
CA THR A 9 -16.84 3.31 4.04
C THR A 9 -15.47 3.86 3.66
N THR A 10 -14.56 3.96 4.62
CA THR A 10 -13.23 4.57 4.44
C THR A 10 -12.27 3.66 3.68
N LYS A 11 -12.48 2.34 3.64
CA LYS A 11 -11.60 1.42 2.87
C LYS A 11 -11.52 1.77 1.38
N LYS A 12 -12.55 2.41 0.83
CA LYS A 12 -12.61 2.82 -0.58
C LYS A 12 -11.73 4.04 -0.89
N LEU A 13 -11.37 4.81 0.13
CA LEU A 13 -10.57 6.01 -0.03
C LEU A 13 -9.12 5.66 -0.39
N ASP A 14 -8.58 6.37 -1.37
CA ASP A 14 -7.16 6.29 -1.76
C ASP A 14 -6.39 7.43 -1.07
N SER A 15 -6.45 7.42 0.26
CA SER A 15 -5.81 8.41 1.12
C SER A 15 -5.42 7.77 2.45
N SER A 16 -4.52 8.42 3.17
CA SER A 16 -4.24 8.04 4.55
C SER A 16 -5.46 8.33 5.43
N ILE A 17 -5.72 7.44 6.38
CA ILE A 17 -6.88 7.50 7.27
C ILE A 17 -6.35 7.62 8.70
N ILE A 18 -6.83 8.61 9.43
CA ILE A 18 -6.49 8.83 10.83
C ILE A 18 -7.78 8.76 11.66
N PHE A 19 -7.75 7.98 12.74
CA PHE A 19 -8.85 7.94 13.69
C PHE A 19 -8.35 7.67 15.10
N PHE A 20 -9.18 8.01 16.07
CA PHE A 20 -8.91 7.85 17.49
C PHE A 20 -9.77 6.73 18.07
N ILE A 21 -9.19 5.93 18.94
CA ILE A 21 -9.90 4.82 19.57
C ILE A 21 -9.41 4.60 21.00
N SER A 22 -10.34 4.25 21.91
CA SER A 22 -9.94 3.76 23.22
C SER A 22 -9.11 2.49 23.10
N ALA A 23 -7.98 2.44 23.79
CA ALA A 23 -7.06 1.29 23.78
C ALA A 23 -7.76 -0.03 24.14
N LYS A 24 -8.81 0.01 24.96
CA LYS A 24 -9.62 -1.16 25.32
C LYS A 24 -10.34 -1.81 24.14
N LYS A 25 -10.54 -1.07 23.04
CA LYS A 25 -11.27 -1.54 21.86
C LYS A 25 -10.36 -2.05 20.76
N ILE A 26 -9.03 -1.87 20.87
CA ILE A 26 -8.10 -2.18 19.77
C ILE A 26 -8.20 -3.64 19.31
N ASN A 27 -8.17 -4.59 20.23
CA ASN A 27 -8.23 -6.02 19.89
C ASN A 27 -9.53 -6.42 19.18
N LYS A 28 -10.63 -5.70 19.43
CA LYS A 28 -11.91 -5.95 18.75
C LYS A 28 -11.90 -5.51 17.29
N ILE A 29 -11.12 -4.47 16.97
CA ILE A 29 -11.10 -3.92 15.60
C ILE A 29 -9.98 -4.51 14.74
N ILE A 30 -8.92 -5.09 15.33
CA ILE A 30 -7.81 -5.69 14.58
C ILE A 30 -8.27 -6.66 13.47
N PRO A 31 -9.19 -7.61 13.72
CA PRO A 31 -9.65 -8.51 12.66
C PRO A 31 -10.31 -7.76 11.49
N HIS A 32 -11.06 -6.69 11.78
CA HIS A 32 -11.69 -5.85 10.76
C HIS A 32 -10.66 -5.01 10.01
N LEU A 33 -9.66 -4.46 10.70
CA LEU A 33 -8.56 -3.75 10.05
C LEU A 33 -7.84 -4.64 9.05
N LYS A 34 -7.50 -5.87 9.44
CA LYS A 34 -6.85 -6.85 8.56
C LYS A 34 -7.72 -7.19 7.35
N LYS A 35 -9.02 -7.39 7.56
CA LYS A 35 -9.96 -7.71 6.49
C LYS A 35 -10.14 -6.55 5.50
N GLU A 36 -10.33 -5.32 5.99
CA GLU A 36 -10.74 -4.19 5.16
C GLU A 36 -9.56 -3.39 4.58
N PHE A 37 -8.37 -3.46 5.22
CA PHE A 37 -7.20 -2.67 4.85
C PHE A 37 -5.95 -3.53 4.59
N SER A 38 -6.11 -4.82 4.26
CA SER A 38 -5.00 -5.70 3.87
C SER A 38 -4.11 -5.04 2.80
N GLY A 39 -2.80 -5.22 2.92
CA GLY A 39 -1.80 -4.63 2.03
C GLY A 39 -1.48 -3.15 2.30
N ARG A 40 -2.05 -2.53 3.34
CA ARG A 40 -1.69 -1.18 3.79
C ARG A 40 -0.78 -1.23 5.02
N LYS A 41 -0.07 -0.15 5.27
CA LYS A 41 0.70 0.04 6.49
C LYS A 41 -0.15 0.68 7.59
N ILE A 42 0.17 0.34 8.83
CA ILE A 42 -0.46 0.93 10.01
C ILE A 42 0.58 1.51 10.96
N LEU A 43 0.25 2.66 11.54
CA LEU A 43 0.94 3.24 12.66
C LEU A 43 -0.05 3.37 13.82
N ILE A 44 0.29 2.79 14.95
CA ILE A 44 -0.45 2.91 16.19
C ILE A 44 0.38 3.80 17.12
N CYS A 45 -0.16 4.96 17.45
CA CYS A 45 0.45 5.89 18.40
C CYS A 45 -0.29 5.78 19.74
N ARG A 46 0.46 5.62 20.81
CA ARG A 46 -0.04 5.56 22.16
C ARG A 46 0.60 6.64 23.01
N GLU A 47 -0.19 7.28 23.88
CA GLU A 47 0.27 8.27 24.84
C GLU A 47 1.17 9.36 24.22
N MET A 48 0.79 9.84 23.02
CA MET A 48 1.54 10.86 22.28
C MET A 48 1.81 12.09 23.18
N SER A 49 3.04 12.59 23.11
CA SER A 49 3.55 13.73 23.93
C SER A 49 3.58 13.47 25.44
N LYS A 50 3.50 12.22 25.87
CA LYS A 50 3.57 11.83 27.29
C LYS A 50 4.79 10.96 27.57
N LEU A 51 5.06 10.71 28.84
CA LEU A 51 6.23 9.95 29.31
C LEU A 51 6.30 8.53 28.74
N TYR A 52 5.17 7.90 28.47
CA TYR A 52 5.09 6.54 27.90
C TYR A 52 4.63 6.54 26.45
N GLU A 53 5.12 7.49 25.66
CA GLU A 53 4.87 7.54 24.23
C GLU A 53 5.42 6.30 23.52
N GLU A 54 4.60 5.70 22.68
CA GLU A 54 4.95 4.49 21.93
C GLU A 54 4.39 4.58 20.51
N PHE A 55 5.22 4.20 19.54
CA PHE A 55 4.85 4.12 18.12
C PHE A 55 5.09 2.70 17.58
N ILE A 56 4.05 2.06 17.11
CA ILE A 56 4.10 0.73 16.49
C ILE A 56 3.82 0.89 15.00
N ARG A 57 4.81 0.56 14.15
CA ARG A 57 4.72 0.62 12.69
C ARG A 57 4.90 -0.76 12.10
N LEU A 58 3.93 -1.21 11.30
CA LEU A 58 3.99 -2.52 10.64
C LEU A 58 3.01 -2.57 9.45
N ASP A 59 3.07 -3.65 8.70
CA ASP A 59 2.04 -3.96 7.73
C ASP A 59 0.79 -4.48 8.47
N ILE A 60 -0.41 -4.04 8.03
CA ILE A 60 -1.67 -4.42 8.71
C ILE A 60 -1.83 -5.92 8.82
N ASP A 61 -1.35 -6.66 7.82
CA ASP A 61 -1.46 -8.12 7.78
C ASP A 61 -0.60 -8.80 8.86
N GLU A 62 0.43 -8.13 9.36
CA GLU A 62 1.30 -8.59 10.45
C GLU A 62 0.77 -8.23 11.84
N LEU A 63 -0.25 -7.37 11.92
CA LEU A 63 -0.79 -6.89 13.20
C LEU A 63 -1.36 -8.05 14.02
N LYS A 64 -0.86 -8.23 15.22
CA LYS A 64 -1.31 -9.24 16.19
C LYS A 64 -2.18 -8.62 17.27
N LEU A 65 -2.96 -9.44 17.94
CA LEU A 65 -3.69 -9.01 19.13
C LEU A 65 -2.69 -8.66 20.23
N PHE A 66 -2.98 -7.61 20.98
CA PHE A 66 -2.19 -7.23 22.14
C PHE A 66 -2.52 -8.19 23.31
N GLU A 67 -1.51 -8.82 23.85
CA GLU A 67 -1.65 -9.74 24.99
C GLU A 67 -2.03 -9.00 26.27
N LYS A 68 -1.43 -7.82 26.46
CA LYS A 68 -1.71 -6.96 27.62
C LYS A 68 -2.86 -6.01 27.32
N LYS A 69 -3.71 -5.78 28.30
CA LYS A 69 -4.75 -4.74 28.21
C LYS A 69 -4.10 -3.35 28.14
N LEU A 70 -4.20 -2.74 26.99
CA LEU A 70 -3.75 -1.38 26.81
C LEU A 70 -4.71 -0.39 27.50
N LYS A 71 -4.15 0.69 28.04
CA LYS A 71 -4.91 1.79 28.66
C LYS A 71 -4.71 3.07 27.85
N GLY A 72 -5.63 4.00 27.99
CA GLY A 72 -5.58 5.29 27.34
C GLY A 72 -6.23 5.32 25.98
N GLU A 73 -5.82 6.28 25.17
CA GLU A 73 -6.30 6.48 23.81
C GLU A 73 -5.19 6.17 22.80
N LEU A 74 -5.59 5.65 21.66
CA LEU A 74 -4.71 5.35 20.54
C LEU A 74 -5.09 6.25 19.37
N THR A 75 -4.08 6.81 18.73
CA THR A 75 -4.21 7.38 17.38
C THR A 75 -3.77 6.32 16.39
N ILE A 76 -4.66 5.97 15.49
CA ILE A 76 -4.40 4.99 14.43
C ILE A 76 -4.25 5.74 13.11
N VAL A 77 -3.16 5.48 12.41
CA VAL A 77 -2.93 5.98 11.06
C VAL A 77 -2.80 4.79 10.12
N ILE A 78 -3.66 4.72 9.12
CA ILE A 78 -3.58 3.72 8.05
C ILE A 78 -3.08 4.44 6.80
N SER A 79 -2.06 3.90 6.14
CA SER A 79 -1.55 4.47 4.90
C SER A 79 -2.62 4.46 3.80
N GLU A 80 -2.43 5.29 2.80
CA GLU A 80 -3.12 5.16 1.51
C GLU A 80 -2.98 3.74 0.96
N LYS A 81 -3.83 3.37 0.02
CA LYS A 81 -3.66 2.12 -0.72
C LYS A 81 -2.27 2.15 -1.34
N LEU A 82 -1.45 1.17 -1.00
CA LEU A 82 -0.24 0.93 -1.76
C LEU A 82 -0.71 0.64 -3.18
N ASN A 83 -0.68 1.68 -4.01
CA ASN A 83 -0.91 1.49 -5.43
C ASN A 83 0.05 0.39 -5.84
N LYS A 84 -0.44 -0.73 -6.35
CA LYS A 84 0.37 -1.75 -7.03
C LYS A 84 1.14 -1.16 -8.24
N LYS A 85 1.12 0.17 -8.40
CA LYS A 85 1.82 0.95 -9.42
C LYS A 85 3.34 0.94 -9.28
N ASN A 86 3.88 0.21 -8.32
CA ASN A 86 5.31 -0.02 -8.19
C ASN A 86 5.60 -1.52 -8.04
N SER A 87 5.11 -2.34 -8.95
CA SER A 87 5.81 -3.59 -9.19
C SER A 87 7.22 -3.19 -9.63
N LEU A 88 8.20 -3.59 -8.84
CA LEU A 88 9.61 -3.28 -9.10
C LEU A 88 10.12 -3.96 -10.38
N GLU A 89 9.31 -4.83 -11.00
CA GLU A 89 9.70 -5.64 -12.14
C GLU A 89 8.59 -5.73 -13.20
N LEU A 90 9.00 -5.83 -14.46
CA LEU A 90 8.13 -6.14 -15.58
C LEU A 90 7.74 -7.61 -15.55
N SER A 91 6.44 -7.89 -15.76
CA SER A 91 5.98 -9.26 -15.93
C SER A 91 6.53 -9.86 -17.23
N GLU A 92 6.58 -11.18 -17.32
CA GLU A 92 7.01 -11.85 -18.56
C GLU A 92 6.09 -11.52 -19.75
N SER A 93 4.80 -11.30 -19.51
CA SER A 93 3.86 -10.85 -20.54
C SER A 93 4.19 -9.45 -21.05
N ASP A 94 4.55 -8.52 -20.14
CA ASP A 94 4.94 -7.16 -20.51
C ASP A 94 6.25 -7.16 -21.31
N LYS A 95 7.23 -7.94 -20.88
CA LYS A 95 8.49 -8.10 -21.58
C LYS A 95 8.30 -8.62 -23.03
N ARG A 96 7.41 -9.61 -23.21
CA ARG A 96 7.04 -10.13 -24.55
C ARG A 96 6.38 -9.04 -25.39
N THR A 97 5.43 -8.32 -24.84
CA THR A 97 4.74 -7.22 -25.52
C THR A 97 5.73 -6.12 -25.95
N ILE A 98 6.64 -5.72 -25.07
CA ILE A 98 7.68 -4.74 -25.38
C ILE A 98 8.55 -5.24 -26.55
N LYS A 99 9.02 -6.49 -26.52
CA LYS A 99 9.81 -7.08 -27.61
C LYS A 99 9.12 -7.05 -28.96
N GLN A 100 7.80 -7.26 -28.99
CA GLN A 100 6.99 -7.21 -30.22
C GLN A 100 6.83 -5.78 -30.76
N MET A 101 6.84 -4.77 -29.85
CA MET A 101 6.60 -3.37 -30.18
C MET A 101 7.88 -2.58 -30.46
N ILE A 102 9.04 -3.04 -29.97
CA ILE A 102 10.29 -2.25 -29.92
C ILE A 102 10.78 -1.80 -31.32
N ASN A 103 10.51 -2.58 -32.34
CA ASN A 103 10.89 -2.28 -33.73
C ASN A 103 9.79 -1.52 -34.50
N LYS A 104 8.61 -1.32 -33.90
CA LYS A 104 7.44 -0.74 -34.56
C LYS A 104 7.06 0.63 -33.99
N LEU A 105 7.35 0.88 -32.73
CA LEU A 105 6.92 2.06 -31.98
C LEU A 105 8.10 2.74 -31.28
N SER A 106 7.92 4.02 -30.95
CA SER A 106 8.91 4.74 -30.15
C SER A 106 8.95 4.20 -28.71
N ILE A 107 10.12 4.27 -28.06
CA ILE A 107 10.27 3.86 -26.66
C ILE A 107 9.32 4.64 -25.76
N LYS A 108 9.04 5.92 -26.08
CA LYS A 108 8.10 6.77 -25.35
C LYS A 108 6.68 6.22 -25.45
N ASP A 109 6.24 5.80 -26.62
CA ASP A 109 4.89 5.28 -26.84
C ASP A 109 4.72 3.91 -26.16
N ILE A 110 5.71 3.03 -26.28
CA ILE A 110 5.74 1.74 -25.57
C ILE A 110 5.66 1.96 -24.06
N THR A 111 6.47 2.88 -23.54
CA THR A 111 6.49 3.20 -22.11
C THR A 111 5.12 3.68 -21.61
N ASN A 112 4.47 4.57 -22.37
CA ASN A 112 3.15 5.07 -22.01
C ASN A 112 2.07 3.97 -22.10
N PHE A 113 2.13 3.14 -23.14
CA PHE A 113 1.19 2.03 -23.34
C PHE A 113 1.26 1.01 -22.20
N ILE A 114 2.45 0.53 -21.89
CA ILE A 114 2.65 -0.46 -20.81
C ILE A 114 2.28 0.15 -19.45
N HIS A 115 2.71 1.38 -19.18
CA HIS A 115 2.41 2.06 -17.91
C HIS A 115 0.91 2.31 -17.68
N LYS A 116 0.15 2.55 -18.75
CA LYS A 116 -1.31 2.74 -18.65
C LYS A 116 -2.03 1.47 -18.23
N ASN A 117 -1.54 0.32 -18.66
CA ASN A 117 -2.18 -0.99 -18.45
C ASN A 117 -1.59 -1.74 -17.26
N ASN A 118 -0.43 -1.36 -16.76
CA ASN A 118 0.30 -2.07 -15.71
C ASN A 118 0.87 -1.12 -14.65
N PRO A 119 0.99 -1.59 -13.39
CA PRO A 119 1.46 -0.77 -12.27
C PRO A 119 2.98 -0.57 -12.22
N VAL A 120 3.70 -0.84 -13.30
CA VAL A 120 5.17 -0.68 -13.38
C VAL A 120 5.54 0.79 -13.63
N SER A 121 6.59 1.29 -12.98
CA SER A 121 7.03 2.66 -13.17
C SER A 121 7.56 2.90 -14.60
N LYS A 122 7.30 4.07 -15.16
CA LYS A 122 7.82 4.47 -16.49
C LYS A 122 9.33 4.31 -16.60
N LYS A 123 10.06 4.58 -15.53
CA LYS A 123 11.51 4.47 -15.47
C LYS A 123 12.00 3.05 -15.73
N ILE A 124 11.33 2.06 -15.15
CA ILE A 124 11.65 0.63 -15.32
C ILE A 124 11.35 0.19 -16.75
N ILE A 125 10.18 0.55 -17.28
CA ILE A 125 9.78 0.22 -18.65
C ILE A 125 10.75 0.84 -19.65
N TYR A 126 11.04 2.13 -19.49
CA TYR A 126 11.96 2.87 -20.36
C TYR A 126 13.36 2.22 -20.38
N LYS A 127 13.91 1.94 -19.19
CA LYS A 127 15.21 1.28 -19.06
C LYS A 127 15.24 -0.04 -19.80
N TYR A 128 14.24 -0.90 -19.60
CA TYR A 128 14.14 -2.19 -20.29
C TYR A 128 14.05 -2.05 -21.81
N CYS A 129 13.30 -1.07 -22.32
CA CYS A 129 13.23 -0.79 -23.75
C CYS A 129 14.59 -0.35 -24.33
N VAL A 130 15.34 0.48 -23.59
CA VAL A 130 16.68 0.92 -24.00
C VAL A 130 17.65 -0.26 -24.02
N ASP A 131 17.62 -1.09 -22.98
CA ASP A 131 18.52 -2.25 -22.87
C ASP A 131 18.31 -3.21 -24.07
N ILE A 132 17.06 -3.55 -24.40
CA ILE A 132 16.77 -4.41 -25.59
C ILE A 132 17.21 -3.76 -26.90
N LYS A 133 17.06 -2.43 -27.03
CA LYS A 133 17.41 -1.73 -28.27
C LYS A 133 18.94 -1.65 -28.47
N ASN A 134 19.70 -1.70 -27.39
CA ASN A 134 21.18 -1.73 -27.43
C ASN A 134 21.75 -3.14 -27.63
N GLU A 135 20.96 -4.19 -27.35
CA GLU A 135 21.34 -5.60 -27.56
C GLU A 135 21.10 -6.08 -29.01
N ASN A 136 20.34 -5.31 -29.81
CA ASN A 136 20.07 -5.57 -31.22
C ASN A 136 20.84 -4.62 -32.12
#